data_e8db5ebccaff72932b78fddddb5e4c25
#
_entry.id   e8db5ebccaff72932b78fddddb5e4c25
#
_cell.length_a   1.000
_cell.length_b   1.000
_cell.length_c   1.000
_cell.angle_alpha   90.00
_cell.angle_beta   90.00
_cell.angle_gamma   90.00
#
_symmetry.space_group_name_H-M   'P 1'
#
loop_
_entity.id
_entity.type
_entity.pdbx_description
1 polymer ?
#
loop_
_entity_poly.entity_id
_entity_poly.type
_entity_poly.pdbx_seq_one_letter_code
_entity_poly.pdbx_strand_id
1 'polypeptide(L)'
;MDPLGRGDDVITLGVDPGTALLGFGAVDGDPEPTALGYGVIATKPDRPMSERLVILFDALNELLDRFQPDVLAIEQLFFARNVTTAIAVGQARGVVLLAAAKAGVEVAEYSPSEVKHAVVGYGKAEKSQIQEMVRLILHLPEIPEPDDVADALAVALCHTQTAPFLARTRDAS
;
A
#
# COMPACT_ATOMS: atom_id res chain seq x y z
N MET A 1 -17.28 20.57 6.92
CA MET A 1 -17.87 20.58 5.56
C MET A 1 -16.72 20.43 4.58
N ASP A 2 -16.58 19.28 3.98
CA ASP A 2 -15.53 19.02 2.98
C ASP A 2 -15.82 19.90 1.75
N PRO A 3 -14.88 20.76 1.30
CA PRO A 3 -15.08 21.64 0.16
C PRO A 3 -15.21 20.90 -1.19
N LEU A 4 -15.00 19.60 -1.23
CA LEU A 4 -15.04 18.80 -2.46
C LEU A 4 -16.24 17.84 -2.53
N GLY A 5 -17.14 17.82 -1.50
CA GLY A 5 -18.34 16.98 -1.51
C GLY A 5 -18.05 15.48 -1.61
N ARG A 6 -16.85 15.06 -1.20
CA ARG A 6 -16.55 13.64 -1.03
C ARG A 6 -17.35 13.19 0.19
N GLY A 7 -18.17 12.17 0.04
CA GLY A 7 -18.78 11.47 1.15
C GLY A 7 -17.69 10.89 2.05
N ASP A 8 -18.02 9.95 2.92
CA ASP A 8 -17.06 9.27 3.80
C ASP A 8 -16.06 8.37 3.03
N ASP A 9 -15.81 8.66 1.73
CA ASP A 9 -14.93 7.91 0.82
C ASP A 9 -13.47 8.09 1.26
N VAL A 10 -12.87 7.05 1.81
CA VAL A 10 -11.47 7.02 2.21
C VAL A 10 -10.62 6.38 1.11
N ILE A 11 -9.82 7.19 0.42
CA ILE A 11 -8.85 6.69 -0.56
C ILE A 11 -7.60 6.24 0.16
N THR A 12 -7.24 4.98 -0.02
CA THR A 12 -6.03 4.38 0.56
C THR A 12 -5.02 4.06 -0.54
N LEU A 13 -3.81 4.59 -0.40
CA LEU A 13 -2.67 4.19 -1.25
C LEU A 13 -1.87 3.10 -0.53
N GLY A 14 -1.99 1.86 -0.96
CA GLY A 14 -1.14 0.77 -0.51
C GLY A 14 0.20 0.76 -1.22
N VAL A 15 1.27 0.49 -0.49
CA VAL A 15 2.64 0.46 -1.03
C VAL A 15 3.38 -0.77 -0.53
N ASP A 16 4.01 -1.49 -1.45
CA ASP A 16 4.99 -2.55 -1.16
C ASP A 16 6.40 -2.06 -1.52
N PRO A 17 7.21 -1.64 -0.51
CA PRO A 17 8.48 -0.98 -0.76
C PRO A 17 9.58 -1.94 -1.22
N GLY A 18 10.13 -1.66 -2.39
CA GLY A 18 11.35 -2.30 -2.90
C GLY A 18 12.17 -1.31 -3.71
N THR A 19 13.49 -1.48 -3.74
CA THR A 19 14.38 -0.60 -4.51
C THR A 19 14.42 -0.94 -5.99
N ALA A 20 14.23 -2.20 -6.36
CA ALA A 20 14.15 -2.63 -7.76
C ALA A 20 12.73 -2.42 -8.32
N LEU A 21 11.74 -2.88 -7.56
CA LEU A 21 10.32 -2.71 -7.82
C LEU A 21 9.66 -2.20 -6.54
N LEU A 22 8.86 -1.16 -6.68
CA LEU A 22 7.96 -0.69 -5.63
C LEU A 22 6.54 -0.85 -6.15
N GLY A 23 5.78 -1.74 -5.54
CA GLY A 23 4.37 -1.94 -5.86
C GLY A 23 3.50 -0.82 -5.27
N PHE A 24 2.47 -0.40 -6.00
CA PHE A 24 1.46 0.52 -5.47
C PHE A 24 0.06 0.12 -5.91
N GLY A 25 -0.93 0.46 -5.09
CA GLY A 25 -2.33 0.30 -5.41
C GLY A 25 -3.18 1.32 -4.66
N ALA A 26 -3.92 2.15 -5.38
CA ALA A 26 -4.88 3.08 -4.82
C ALA A 26 -6.27 2.44 -4.82
N VAL A 27 -6.91 2.40 -3.65
CA VAL A 27 -8.22 1.79 -3.44
C VAL A 27 -9.15 2.81 -2.81
N ASP A 28 -10.32 2.96 -3.40
CA ASP A 28 -11.47 3.62 -2.80
C ASP A 28 -12.27 2.57 -2.01
N GLY A 29 -12.58 2.85 -0.74
CA GLY A 29 -13.18 1.88 0.17
C GLY A 29 -14.70 1.89 0.24
N ASP A 30 -15.39 2.88 -0.31
CA ASP A 30 -16.83 3.07 -0.13
C ASP A 30 -17.60 3.11 -1.46
N PRO A 31 -18.79 2.52 -1.57
CA PRO A 31 -19.41 1.56 -0.63
C PRO A 31 -18.81 0.15 -0.73
N GLU A 32 -18.17 -0.16 -1.84
CA GLU A 32 -17.44 -1.41 -2.10
C GLU A 32 -16.03 -1.08 -2.58
N PRO A 33 -14.99 -1.82 -2.12
CA PRO A 33 -13.63 -1.55 -2.52
C PRO A 33 -13.44 -1.57 -4.04
N THR A 34 -12.90 -0.50 -4.60
CA THR A 34 -12.58 -0.39 -6.02
C THR A 34 -11.15 0.09 -6.23
N ALA A 35 -10.45 -0.49 -7.20
CA ALA A 35 -9.10 -0.05 -7.55
C ALA A 35 -9.17 1.19 -8.46
N LEU A 36 -8.61 2.30 -7.99
CA LEU A 36 -8.47 3.56 -8.76
C LEU A 36 -7.28 3.52 -9.71
N GLY A 37 -6.26 2.74 -9.37
CA GLY A 37 -5.06 2.53 -10.15
C GLY A 37 -4.04 1.73 -9.38
N TYR A 38 -3.21 0.98 -10.09
CA TYR A 38 -2.17 0.15 -9.51
C TYR A 38 -1.06 -0.11 -10.51
N GLY A 39 0.10 -0.49 -10.02
CA GLY A 39 1.25 -0.79 -10.85
C GLY A 39 2.55 -0.86 -10.06
N VAL A 40 3.66 -0.75 -10.75
CA VAL A 40 5.00 -0.73 -10.16
C VAL A 40 5.78 0.50 -10.59
N ILE A 41 6.64 0.98 -9.69
CA ILE A 41 7.74 1.87 -9.99
C ILE A 41 8.99 1.03 -10.05
N ALA A 42 9.68 1.01 -11.20
CA ALA A 42 10.88 0.22 -11.41
C ALA A 42 12.13 1.11 -11.47
N THR A 43 13.21 0.66 -10.86
CA THR A 43 14.53 1.29 -11.00
C THR A 43 15.55 0.29 -11.55
N LYS A 44 16.53 0.79 -12.30
CA LYS A 44 17.57 -0.05 -12.89
C LYS A 44 18.66 -0.38 -11.85
N PRO A 45 19.12 -1.64 -11.76
CA PRO A 45 20.09 -2.06 -10.76
C PRO A 45 21.51 -1.50 -11.00
N ASP A 46 21.81 -1.04 -12.21
CA ASP A 46 23.09 -0.43 -12.61
C ASP A 46 23.23 1.04 -12.16
N ARG A 47 22.16 1.65 -11.66
CA ARG A 47 22.21 3.00 -11.10
C ARG A 47 22.67 3.00 -9.64
N PRO A 48 23.38 4.05 -9.19
CA PRO A 48 23.68 4.25 -7.79
C PRO A 48 22.38 4.25 -6.94
N MET A 49 22.44 3.71 -5.72
CA MET A 49 21.27 3.63 -4.84
C MET A 49 20.65 5.03 -4.60
N SER A 50 21.47 6.06 -4.41
CA SER A 50 21.00 7.43 -4.23
C SER A 50 20.12 7.93 -5.39
N GLU A 51 20.47 7.62 -6.63
CA GLU A 51 19.66 7.98 -7.79
C GLU A 51 18.36 7.17 -7.85
N ARG A 52 18.44 5.88 -7.51
CA ARG A 52 17.26 5.03 -7.44
C ARG A 52 16.25 5.52 -6.41
N LEU A 53 16.72 5.97 -5.25
CA LEU A 53 15.85 6.52 -4.20
C LEU A 53 15.20 7.84 -4.65
N VAL A 54 15.89 8.68 -5.42
CA VAL A 54 15.30 9.90 -6.02
C VAL A 54 14.18 9.52 -6.98
N ILE A 55 14.40 8.55 -7.87
CA ILE A 55 13.36 8.07 -8.80
C ILE A 55 12.11 7.58 -8.04
N LEU A 56 12.30 6.82 -6.97
CA LEU A 56 11.18 6.34 -6.13
C LEU A 56 10.46 7.51 -5.47
N PHE A 57 11.20 8.48 -4.92
CA PHE A 57 10.61 9.64 -4.26
C PHE A 57 9.78 10.50 -5.22
N ASP A 58 10.32 10.80 -6.40
CA ASP A 58 9.62 11.62 -7.40
C ASP A 58 8.34 10.91 -7.88
N ALA A 59 8.44 9.61 -8.20
CA ALA A 59 7.28 8.82 -8.63
C ALA A 59 6.22 8.69 -7.53
N LEU A 60 6.63 8.54 -6.26
CA LEU A 60 5.69 8.53 -5.13
C LEU A 60 4.95 9.87 -4.99
N ASN A 61 5.64 11.01 -5.16
CA ASN A 61 4.99 12.31 -5.15
C ASN A 61 3.96 12.44 -6.28
N GLU A 62 4.27 11.96 -7.49
CA GLU A 62 3.30 11.91 -8.59
C GLU A 62 2.06 11.06 -8.25
N LEU A 63 2.24 9.92 -7.58
CA LEU A 63 1.11 9.09 -7.13
C LEU A 63 0.27 9.78 -6.05
N LEU A 64 0.93 10.42 -5.07
CA LEU A 64 0.25 11.18 -4.02
C LEU A 64 -0.55 12.35 -4.61
N ASP A 65 0.02 13.08 -5.56
CA ASP A 65 -0.66 14.16 -6.26
C ASP A 65 -1.82 13.66 -7.14
N ARG A 66 -1.65 12.51 -7.79
CA ARG A 66 -2.66 11.93 -8.69
C ARG A 66 -3.86 11.38 -7.94
N PHE A 67 -3.63 10.60 -6.90
CA PHE A 67 -4.70 9.90 -6.19
C PHE A 67 -5.24 10.67 -4.99
N GLN A 68 -4.50 11.65 -4.47
CA GLN A 68 -4.86 12.42 -3.28
C GLN A 68 -5.36 11.51 -2.14
N PRO A 69 -4.58 10.49 -1.73
CA PRO A 69 -5.02 9.54 -0.73
C PRO A 69 -5.15 10.20 0.65
N ASP A 70 -6.12 9.73 1.42
CA ASP A 70 -6.28 10.13 2.83
C ASP A 70 -5.26 9.41 3.70
N VAL A 71 -4.93 8.16 3.35
CA VAL A 71 -3.98 7.31 4.08
C VAL A 71 -3.06 6.57 3.11
N LEU A 72 -1.80 6.44 3.49
CA LEU A 72 -0.86 5.52 2.88
C LEU A 72 -0.72 4.30 3.78
N ALA A 73 -1.07 3.12 3.26
CA ALA A 73 -0.95 1.86 3.98
C ALA A 73 0.30 1.08 3.54
N ILE A 74 1.04 0.56 4.52
CA ILE A 74 2.28 -0.16 4.30
C ILE A 74 2.37 -1.36 5.25
N GLU A 75 2.95 -2.47 4.78
CA GLU A 75 3.19 -3.62 5.63
C GLU A 75 4.37 -3.36 6.59
N GLN A 76 4.28 -3.82 7.82
CA GLN A 76 5.38 -3.72 8.79
C GLN A 76 6.59 -4.51 8.32
N LEU A 77 7.79 -3.94 8.53
CA LEU A 77 9.03 -4.61 8.22
C LEU A 77 9.34 -5.66 9.28
N PHE A 78 9.34 -6.94 8.89
CA PHE A 78 9.90 -8.01 9.68
C PHE A 78 11.31 -8.33 9.20
N PHE A 79 12.21 -8.63 10.13
CA PHE A 79 13.61 -8.93 9.80
C PHE A 79 13.71 -10.07 8.78
N ALA A 80 14.17 -9.73 7.59
CA ALA A 80 14.51 -10.72 6.58
C ALA A 80 15.77 -11.49 7.00
N ARG A 81 15.87 -12.76 6.60
CA ARG A 81 17.05 -13.58 6.82
C ARG A 81 18.30 -13.03 6.12
N ASN A 82 18.12 -12.23 5.08
CA ASN A 82 19.17 -11.60 4.30
C ASN A 82 19.29 -10.11 4.66
N VAL A 83 20.39 -9.72 5.30
CA VAL A 83 20.67 -8.35 5.74
C VAL A 83 20.71 -7.36 4.56
N THR A 84 21.28 -7.75 3.41
CA THR A 84 21.36 -6.89 2.23
C THR A 84 19.97 -6.53 1.70
N THR A 85 19.08 -7.51 1.62
CA THR A 85 17.67 -7.29 1.22
C THR A 85 16.95 -6.42 2.23
N ALA A 86 17.16 -6.65 3.54
CA ALA A 86 16.54 -5.85 4.60
C ALA A 86 16.97 -4.37 4.54
N ILE A 87 18.24 -4.10 4.26
CA ILE A 87 18.75 -2.73 4.08
C ILE A 87 18.09 -2.06 2.87
N ALA A 88 18.05 -2.73 1.73
CA ALA A 88 17.44 -2.19 0.51
C ALA A 88 15.94 -1.88 0.69
N VAL A 89 15.19 -2.80 1.30
CA VAL A 89 13.77 -2.58 1.64
C VAL A 89 13.62 -1.44 2.62
N GLY A 90 14.47 -1.37 3.65
CA GLY A 90 14.46 -0.27 4.63
C GLY A 90 14.72 1.09 4.01
N GLN A 91 15.62 1.17 3.02
CA GLN A 91 15.88 2.41 2.27
C GLN A 91 14.66 2.83 1.45
N ALA A 92 14.04 1.93 0.70
CA ALA A 92 12.81 2.20 -0.04
C ALA A 92 11.66 2.62 0.90
N ARG A 93 11.50 1.91 2.02
CA ARG A 93 10.51 2.24 3.05
C ARG A 93 10.73 3.64 3.62
N GLY A 94 11.97 4.04 3.89
CA GLY A 94 12.29 5.38 4.37
C GLY A 94 11.86 6.46 3.38
N VAL A 95 12.02 6.23 2.08
CA VAL A 95 11.55 7.14 1.03
C VAL A 95 10.02 7.24 1.01
N VAL A 96 9.31 6.11 1.17
CA VAL A 96 7.83 6.09 1.25
C VAL A 96 7.34 6.92 2.43
N LEU A 97 7.91 6.71 3.63
CA LEU A 97 7.55 7.46 4.84
C LEU A 97 7.83 8.95 4.68
N LEU A 98 8.97 9.30 4.08
CA LEU A 98 9.33 10.70 3.83
C LEU A 98 8.37 11.37 2.85
N ALA A 99 8.01 10.70 1.75
CA ALA A 99 7.07 11.23 0.76
C ALA A 99 5.70 11.48 1.38
N ALA A 100 5.17 10.53 2.14
CA ALA A 100 3.89 10.65 2.83
C ALA A 100 3.91 11.81 3.83
N ALA A 101 4.95 11.92 4.67
CA ALA A 101 5.08 12.98 5.66
C ALA A 101 5.15 14.38 5.01
N LYS A 102 5.90 14.53 3.92
CA LYS A 102 5.99 15.79 3.18
C LYS A 102 4.66 16.20 2.52
N ALA A 103 3.87 15.22 2.10
CA ALA A 103 2.54 15.44 1.53
C ALA A 103 1.45 15.64 2.59
N GLY A 104 1.76 15.44 3.89
CA GLY A 104 0.79 15.51 4.98
C GLY A 104 -0.18 14.33 5.02
N VAL A 105 0.18 13.21 4.40
CA VAL A 105 -0.63 11.99 4.35
C VAL A 105 -0.28 11.08 5.53
N GLU A 106 -1.29 10.63 6.27
CA GLU A 106 -1.11 9.70 7.39
C GLU A 106 -0.62 8.34 6.89
N VAL A 107 0.29 7.70 7.65
CA VAL A 107 0.77 6.35 7.34
C VAL A 107 0.17 5.35 8.32
N ALA A 108 -0.51 4.33 7.80
CA ALA A 108 -1.01 3.19 8.55
C ALA A 108 -0.14 1.95 8.27
N GLU A 109 0.26 1.27 9.33
CA GLU A 109 1.13 0.09 9.26
C GLU A 109 0.40 -1.17 9.72
N TYR A 110 0.52 -2.24 8.96
CA TYR A 110 -0.12 -3.53 9.24
C TYR A 110 0.88 -4.68 9.23
N SER A 111 0.74 -5.60 10.16
CA SER A 111 1.51 -6.85 10.15
C SER A 111 1.06 -7.76 9.00
N PRO A 112 1.93 -8.68 8.52
CA PRO A 112 1.54 -9.67 7.52
C PRO A 112 0.31 -10.50 7.92
N SER A 113 0.16 -10.78 9.20
CA SER A 113 -1.00 -11.50 9.72
C SER A 113 -2.30 -10.70 9.60
N GLU A 114 -2.26 -9.40 9.91
CA GLU A 114 -3.43 -8.52 9.76
C GLU A 114 -3.85 -8.42 8.30
N VAL A 115 -2.89 -8.26 7.38
CA VAL A 115 -3.18 -8.23 5.94
C VAL A 115 -3.84 -9.53 5.47
N LYS A 116 -3.31 -10.69 5.86
CA LYS A 116 -3.89 -11.99 5.52
C LYS A 116 -5.29 -12.15 6.08
N HIS A 117 -5.51 -11.81 7.35
CA HIS A 117 -6.83 -11.88 7.97
C HIS A 117 -7.85 -10.97 7.28
N ALA A 118 -7.46 -9.76 6.91
CA ALA A 118 -8.34 -8.83 6.24
C ALA A 118 -8.75 -9.33 4.84
N VAL A 119 -7.81 -9.88 4.07
CA VAL A 119 -8.07 -10.26 2.67
C VAL A 119 -8.71 -11.64 2.56
N VAL A 120 -8.27 -12.62 3.34
CA VAL A 120 -8.68 -14.04 3.19
C VAL A 120 -9.47 -14.56 4.40
N GLY A 121 -9.43 -13.87 5.53
CA GLY A 121 -10.13 -14.26 6.77
C GLY A 121 -9.33 -15.16 7.71
N TYR A 122 -8.09 -15.55 7.35
CA TYR A 122 -7.21 -16.34 8.24
C TYR A 122 -5.73 -16.07 7.95
N GLY A 123 -4.90 -16.16 9.02
CA GLY A 123 -3.49 -15.72 8.98
C GLY A 123 -2.50 -16.70 8.32
N LYS A 124 -2.93 -17.91 7.91
CA LYS A 124 -2.09 -18.93 7.28
C LYS A 124 -2.34 -19.06 5.77
N ALA A 125 -2.97 -18.07 5.16
CA ALA A 125 -3.22 -18.07 3.73
C ALA A 125 -1.91 -18.10 2.92
N GLU A 126 -1.92 -18.88 1.85
CA GLU A 126 -0.83 -18.88 0.88
C GLU A 126 -0.90 -17.65 -0.03
N LYS A 127 0.24 -17.26 -0.60
CA LYS A 127 0.35 -16.07 -1.46
C LYS A 127 -0.64 -16.10 -2.63
N SER A 128 -0.80 -17.24 -3.27
CA SER A 128 -1.76 -17.42 -4.38
C SER A 128 -3.21 -17.17 -3.97
N GLN A 129 -3.57 -17.53 -2.74
CA GLN A 129 -4.91 -17.30 -2.21
C GLN A 129 -5.16 -15.81 -1.96
N ILE A 130 -4.16 -15.08 -1.46
CA ILE A 130 -4.24 -13.63 -1.25
C ILE A 130 -4.40 -12.92 -2.60
N GLN A 131 -3.59 -13.27 -3.59
CA GLN A 131 -3.64 -12.69 -4.93
C GLN A 131 -5.01 -12.89 -5.60
N GLU A 132 -5.57 -14.10 -5.51
CA GLU A 132 -6.90 -14.38 -6.07
C GLU A 132 -8.00 -13.62 -5.32
N MET A 133 -7.91 -13.50 -3.99
CA MET A 133 -8.88 -12.72 -3.23
C MET A 133 -8.81 -11.22 -3.53
N VAL A 134 -7.61 -10.67 -3.69
CA VAL A 134 -7.42 -9.29 -4.15
C VAL A 134 -8.11 -9.06 -5.48
N ARG A 135 -7.90 -9.98 -6.44
CA ARG A 135 -8.56 -9.92 -7.74
C ARG A 135 -10.09 -9.94 -7.61
N LEU A 136 -10.63 -10.84 -6.80
CA LEU A 136 -12.08 -10.99 -6.61
C LEU A 136 -12.70 -9.78 -5.90
N ILE A 137 -12.09 -9.31 -4.81
CA ILE A 137 -12.62 -8.19 -4.01
C ILE A 137 -12.64 -6.89 -4.84
N LEU A 138 -11.60 -6.66 -5.64
CA LEU A 138 -11.47 -5.46 -6.47
C LEU A 138 -12.03 -5.62 -7.88
N HIS A 139 -12.68 -6.75 -8.17
CA HIS A 139 -13.27 -7.07 -9.50
C HIS A 139 -12.27 -6.90 -10.66
N LEU A 140 -11.00 -7.26 -10.42
CA LEU A 140 -9.97 -7.14 -11.45
C LEU A 140 -10.14 -8.25 -12.50
N PRO A 141 -9.85 -7.98 -13.78
CA PRO A 141 -9.99 -8.97 -14.86
C PRO A 141 -9.02 -10.14 -14.70
N GLU A 142 -7.84 -9.89 -14.11
CA GLU A 142 -6.79 -10.88 -13.89
C GLU A 142 -6.03 -10.59 -12.59
N ILE A 143 -5.24 -11.56 -12.12
CA ILE A 143 -4.37 -11.37 -10.96
C ILE A 143 -3.33 -10.28 -11.29
N PRO A 144 -3.19 -9.23 -10.44
CA PRO A 144 -2.24 -8.17 -10.71
C PRO A 144 -0.80 -8.68 -10.63
N GLU A 145 0.00 -8.34 -11.63
CA GLU A 145 1.40 -8.68 -11.73
C GLU A 145 2.28 -7.42 -11.86
N PRO A 146 3.53 -7.46 -11.37
CA PRO A 146 4.14 -8.52 -10.56
C PRO A 146 3.54 -8.60 -9.15
N ASP A 147 4.00 -9.57 -8.37
CA ASP A 147 3.54 -9.84 -6.98
C ASP A 147 3.45 -8.58 -6.10
N ASP A 148 4.41 -7.67 -6.26
CA ASP A 148 4.48 -6.40 -5.53
C ASP A 148 3.19 -5.56 -5.66
N VAL A 149 2.51 -5.66 -6.80
CA VAL A 149 1.22 -4.98 -7.03
C VAL A 149 0.11 -5.59 -6.21
N ALA A 150 0.01 -6.91 -6.19
CA ALA A 150 -0.97 -7.63 -5.37
C ALA A 150 -0.73 -7.39 -3.88
N ASP A 151 0.53 -7.38 -3.44
CA ASP A 151 0.91 -7.10 -2.05
C ASP A 151 0.53 -5.66 -1.65
N ALA A 152 0.75 -4.68 -2.51
CA ALA A 152 0.34 -3.30 -2.30
C ALA A 152 -1.19 -3.14 -2.22
N LEU A 153 -1.93 -3.78 -3.12
CA LEU A 153 -3.39 -3.77 -3.09
C LEU A 153 -3.94 -4.49 -1.84
N ALA A 154 -3.29 -5.57 -1.40
CA ALA A 154 -3.69 -6.30 -0.20
C ALA A 154 -3.58 -5.44 1.06
N VAL A 155 -2.51 -4.66 1.23
CA VAL A 155 -2.36 -3.77 2.38
C VAL A 155 -3.32 -2.58 2.32
N ALA A 156 -3.65 -2.07 1.12
CA ALA A 156 -4.70 -1.07 0.96
C ALA A 156 -6.07 -1.61 1.38
N LEU A 157 -6.44 -2.80 0.94
CA LEU A 157 -7.67 -3.49 1.35
C LEU A 157 -7.72 -3.74 2.87
N CYS A 158 -6.59 -4.10 3.48
CA CYS A 158 -6.50 -4.25 4.93
C CYS A 158 -6.90 -2.96 5.63
N HIS A 159 -6.41 -1.82 5.16
CA HIS A 159 -6.77 -0.52 5.74
C HIS A 159 -8.26 -0.20 5.54
N THR A 160 -8.79 -0.33 4.34
CA THR A 160 -10.21 0.00 4.06
C THR A 160 -11.18 -0.81 4.91
N GLN A 161 -10.83 -2.05 5.27
CA GLN A 161 -11.67 -2.90 6.13
C GLN A 161 -11.48 -2.60 7.62
N THR A 162 -10.31 -2.13 8.03
CA THR A 162 -9.95 -1.91 9.44
C THR A 162 -10.31 -0.49 9.92
N ALA A 163 -10.17 0.51 9.05
CA ALA A 163 -10.38 1.91 9.38
C ALA A 163 -11.76 2.22 9.96
N PRO A 164 -12.89 1.71 9.44
CA PRO A 164 -14.23 1.95 10.00
C PRO A 164 -14.37 1.44 11.44
N PHE A 165 -13.69 0.34 11.77
CA PHE A 165 -13.70 -0.22 13.12
C PHE A 165 -12.88 0.65 14.08
N LEU A 166 -11.71 1.12 13.65
CA LEU A 166 -10.84 2.00 14.46
C LEU A 166 -11.49 3.37 14.73
N ALA A 167 -12.21 3.93 13.78
CA ALA A 167 -12.95 5.18 13.96
C ALA A 167 -14.02 5.04 15.06
N ARG A 168 -14.82 3.97 15.02
CA ARG A 168 -15.86 3.70 16.03
C ARG A 168 -15.33 3.50 17.44
N THR A 169 -14.11 2.95 17.60
CA THR A 169 -13.50 2.77 18.93
C THR A 169 -12.91 4.06 19.49
N ARG A 170 -12.48 5.00 18.64
CA ARG A 170 -12.01 6.33 19.08
C ARG A 170 -13.15 7.19 19.60
N ASP A 171 -14.31 7.15 18.95
CA ASP A 171 -15.49 7.94 19.36
C ASP A 171 -16.18 7.40 20.63
N ALA A 172 -15.83 6.18 21.05
CA ALA A 172 -16.37 5.52 22.24
C ALA A 172 -15.51 5.69 23.52
N SER A 173 -14.37 6.39 23.45
CA SER A 173 -13.41 6.62 24.53
C SER A 173 -13.37 8.07 24.98
#